data_8c321bbbaa5aa7fc07544235b52d3948
#
_entry.id   8c321bbbaa5aa7fc07544235b52d3948
#
_cell.length_a   1.000
_cell.length_b   1.000
_cell.length_c   1.000
_cell.angle_alpha   90.00
_cell.angle_beta   90.00
_cell.angle_gamma   90.00
#
_symmetry.space_group_name_H-M   'P 1'
#
loop_
_entity.id
_entity.type
_entity.pdbx_description
1 polymer ?
#
loop_
_entity_poly.entity_id
_entity_poly.type
_entity_poly.pdbx_seq_one_letter_code
_entity_poly.pdbx_strand_id
1 'polypeptide(L)' 'MYFFKRYPKNAKYQKRDFVNFRRRGELCFGWIYDAKADKQGNIAYTIQIGGQCPAFIYDYKEEDIVGLKKD' A
#
# COMPACT_ATOMS: atom_id res chain seq x y z
N MET A 1 -22.58 15.14 -5.25
CA MET A 1 -21.26 15.72 -5.58
C MET A 1 -20.17 14.71 -5.34
N TYR A 2 -19.30 14.56 -6.31
CA TYR A 2 -18.18 13.64 -6.20
C TYR A 2 -16.98 14.29 -5.57
N PHE A 3 -16.41 13.60 -4.60
CA PHE A 3 -15.07 13.95 -4.15
C PHE A 3 -14.14 12.87 -4.63
N PHE A 4 -13.31 13.20 -5.58
CA PHE A 4 -12.24 12.31 -5.97
C PHE A 4 -11.21 12.31 -4.88
N LYS A 5 -11.01 11.17 -4.25
CA LYS A 5 -9.89 11.05 -3.36
C LYS A 5 -8.62 11.00 -4.19
N ARG A 6 -7.89 12.07 -4.14
CA ARG A 6 -6.61 12.09 -4.81
C ARG A 6 -5.63 11.22 -4.03
N TYR A 7 -4.75 10.60 -4.76
CA TYR A 7 -3.68 9.86 -4.14
C TYR A 7 -2.87 10.82 -3.26
N PRO A 8 -2.50 10.44 -2.02
CA PRO A 8 -1.77 11.35 -1.13
C PRO A 8 -0.46 11.78 -1.75
N LYS A 9 -0.19 13.09 -1.72
CA LYS A 9 1.04 13.63 -2.31
C LYS A 9 2.28 13.25 -1.54
N ASN A 10 2.13 13.03 -0.24
CA ASN A 10 3.25 12.68 0.62
C ASN A 10 3.44 11.17 0.77
N ALA A 11 2.70 10.38 0.00
CA ALA A 11 2.85 8.93 0.03
C ALA A 11 4.21 8.54 -0.54
N LYS A 12 4.92 7.70 0.19
CA LYS A 12 6.24 7.23 -0.21
C LYS A 12 6.18 6.32 -1.43
N TYR A 13 5.08 5.58 -1.55
CA TYR A 13 4.90 4.62 -2.63
C TYR A 13 3.75 5.03 -3.51
N GLN A 14 3.85 4.70 -4.79
CA GLN A 14 2.84 5.05 -5.78
C GLN A 14 2.00 3.83 -6.13
N LYS A 15 0.84 4.07 -6.75
CA LYS A 15 0.01 2.97 -7.25
C LYS A 15 0.84 2.09 -8.19
N ARG A 16 0.66 0.79 -8.07
CA ARG A 16 1.32 -0.23 -8.88
C ARG A 16 2.78 -0.49 -8.52
N ASP A 17 3.31 0.22 -7.51
CA ASP A 17 4.63 -0.11 -7.02
C ASP A 17 4.62 -1.51 -6.42
N PHE A 18 5.65 -2.27 -6.72
CA PHE A 18 5.80 -3.61 -6.17
C PHE A 18 6.70 -3.50 -4.94
N VAL A 19 6.16 -3.90 -3.80
CA VAL A 19 6.83 -3.66 -2.52
C VAL A 19 6.96 -4.92 -1.70
N ASN A 20 7.96 -4.92 -0.81
CA ASN A 20 8.09 -5.91 0.24
C ASN A 20 7.46 -5.33 1.51
N PHE A 21 6.74 -6.16 2.23
CA PHE A 21 6.15 -5.76 3.48
C PHE A 21 6.15 -6.94 4.44
N ARG A 22 6.02 -6.65 5.73
CA ARG A 22 6.01 -7.70 6.73
C ARG A 22 4.58 -7.96 7.16
N ARG A 23 4.25 -9.24 7.24
CA ARG A 23 2.94 -9.67 7.70
C ARG A 23 3.14 -10.86 8.62
N ARG A 24 2.74 -10.71 9.88
CA ARG A 24 2.86 -11.77 10.89
C ARG A 24 4.28 -12.30 10.99
N GLY A 25 5.26 -11.41 10.90
CA GLY A 25 6.66 -11.79 10.99
C GLY A 25 7.27 -12.35 9.72
N GLU A 26 6.48 -12.49 8.66
CA GLU A 26 6.97 -13.01 7.39
C GLU A 26 7.13 -11.89 6.39
N LEU A 27 8.15 -12.00 5.56
CA LEU A 27 8.36 -11.05 4.46
C LEU A 27 7.49 -11.47 3.29
N CYS A 28 6.58 -10.57 2.92
CA CYS A 28 5.67 -10.78 1.80
C CYS A 28 5.92 -9.73 0.73
N PHE A 29 5.29 -9.88 -0.40
CA PHE A 29 5.37 -8.88 -1.46
C PHE A 29 4.01 -8.72 -2.12
N GLY A 30 3.78 -7.54 -2.66
CA GLY A 30 2.53 -7.23 -3.34
C GLY A 30 2.62 -5.89 -4.01
N TRP A 31 1.51 -5.48 -4.63
CA TRP A 31 1.44 -4.22 -5.36
C TRP A 31 0.64 -3.22 -4.56
N ILE A 32 1.06 -1.97 -4.63
CA ILE A 32 0.27 -0.88 -4.06
C ILE A 32 -0.96 -0.67 -4.94
N TYR A 33 -2.12 -0.92 -4.37
CA TYR A 33 -3.38 -0.75 -5.07
C TYR A 33 -3.93 0.66 -4.90
N ASP A 34 -3.86 1.16 -3.67
CA ASP A 34 -4.37 2.48 -3.34
C ASP A 34 -3.71 2.96 -2.05
N ALA A 35 -3.93 4.21 -1.72
CA ALA A 35 -3.45 4.78 -0.46
C ALA A 35 -4.40 5.89 -0.03
N LYS A 36 -4.43 6.12 1.28
CA LYS A 36 -5.21 7.20 1.84
C LYS A 36 -4.43 7.84 2.99
N ALA A 37 -4.68 9.12 3.19
CA ALA A 37 -4.10 9.86 4.31
C ALA A 37 -5.20 10.13 5.33
N ASP A 38 -4.87 10.01 6.61
CA ASP A 38 -5.80 10.38 7.66
C ASP A 38 -5.67 11.87 7.99
N LYS A 39 -6.39 12.32 8.99
CA LYS A 39 -6.38 13.73 9.39
C LYS A 39 -5.02 14.19 9.90
N GLN A 40 -4.22 13.27 10.36
CA GLN A 40 -2.90 13.55 10.91
C GLN A 40 -1.80 13.44 9.87
N GLY A 41 -2.16 13.06 8.65
CA GLY A 41 -1.19 12.89 7.58
C GLY A 41 -0.54 11.53 7.53
N ASN A 42 -1.00 10.58 8.33
CA ASN A 42 -0.49 9.21 8.25
C ASN A 42 -1.04 8.53 7.01
N ILE A 43 -0.17 7.83 6.32
CA ILE A 43 -0.52 7.15 5.08
C ILE A 43 -0.80 5.68 5.35
N ALA A 44 -1.94 5.22 4.87
CA ALA A 44 -2.31 3.81 4.92
C ALA A 44 -2.51 3.31 3.50
N TYR A 45 -2.01 2.13 3.23
CA TYR A 45 -2.03 1.55 1.89
C TYR A 45 -2.98 0.36 1.82
N THR A 46 -3.54 0.17 0.64
CA THR A 46 -4.20 -1.08 0.27
C THR A 46 -3.22 -1.82 -0.63
N ILE A 47 -2.84 -3.02 -0.22
CA ILE A 47 -1.87 -3.83 -0.94
C ILE A 47 -2.58 -5.01 -1.57
N GLN A 48 -2.35 -5.21 -2.86
CA GLN A 48 -2.89 -6.35 -3.58
C GLN A 48 -1.88 -7.47 -3.60
N ILE A 49 -2.32 -8.66 -3.20
CA ILE A 49 -1.49 -9.86 -3.26
C ILE A 49 -2.19 -10.89 -4.13
N GLY A 50 -1.40 -11.72 -4.81
CA GLY A 50 -1.93 -12.75 -5.69
C GLY A 50 -2.33 -12.20 -7.05
N GLY A 51 -2.35 -13.06 -8.06
CA GLY A 51 -2.68 -12.69 -9.42
C GLY A 51 -4.05 -13.18 -9.88
N GLN A 52 -4.29 -14.48 -9.77
CA GLN A 52 -5.54 -15.06 -10.25
C GLN A 52 -6.70 -14.86 -9.30
N CYS A 53 -6.42 -14.94 -8.01
CA CYS A 53 -7.41 -14.67 -6.96
C CYS A 53 -6.85 -13.57 -6.09
N PRO A 54 -6.96 -12.32 -6.52
CA PRO A 54 -6.35 -11.22 -5.78
C PRO A 54 -7.00 -11.05 -4.43
N ALA A 55 -6.18 -10.89 -3.42
CA ALA A 55 -6.59 -10.54 -2.08
C ALA A 55 -6.04 -9.16 -1.76
N PHE A 56 -6.71 -8.44 -0.88
CA PHE A 56 -6.31 -7.09 -0.53
C PHE A 56 -6.06 -7.00 0.96
N ILE A 57 -4.99 -6.30 1.32
CA ILE A 57 -4.70 -5.96 2.69
C ILE A 57 -4.99 -4.47 2.84
N TYR A 58 -5.91 -4.14 3.74
CA TYR A 58 -6.36 -2.77 3.92
C TYR A 58 -5.68 -2.12 5.12
N ASP A 59 -5.59 -0.81 5.07
CA ASP A 59 -5.09 0.00 6.17
C ASP A 59 -3.69 -0.39 6.63
N TYR A 60 -2.84 -0.75 5.68
CA TYR A 60 -1.47 -1.15 5.98
C TYR A 60 -0.62 0.09 6.17
N LYS A 61 0.09 0.16 7.28
CA LYS A 61 0.89 1.33 7.64
C LYS A 61 2.14 1.43 6.78
N GLU A 62 2.45 2.67 6.38
CA GLU A 62 3.63 2.93 5.56
C GLU A 62 4.92 2.44 6.23
N GLU A 63 5.01 2.60 7.54
CA GLU A 63 6.20 2.19 8.30
C GLU A 63 6.45 0.69 8.27
N ASP A 64 5.41 -0.11 8.00
CA ASP A 64 5.53 -1.56 7.95
C ASP A 64 5.93 -2.06 6.56
N ILE A 65 5.97 -1.18 5.57
CA ILE A 65 6.45 -1.53 4.25
C ILE A 65 7.97 -1.44 4.26
N VAL A 66 8.63 -2.52 3.88
CA VAL A 66 10.08 -2.60 3.91
C VAL A 66 10.70 -1.71 2.83
N GLY A 67 10.12 -1.75 1.64
CA GLY A 67 10.59 -0.95 0.53
C GLY A 67 10.16 -1.53 -0.79
N LEU A 68 10.63 -0.91 -1.88
CA LEU A 68 10.36 -1.42 -3.22
C LEU A 68 11.08 -2.74 -3.41
N LYS A 69 10.37 -3.70 -3.99
CA LYS A 69 10.98 -4.98 -4.33
C LYS A 69 11.68 -4.83 -5.67
N LYS A 70 12.96 -5.09 -5.67
CA LYS A 70 13.76 -5.09 -6.90
C LYS A 70 14.01 -6.52 -7.33
N ASP A 71 13.83 -6.74 -8.60
CA ASP A 71 14.16 -8.03 -9.20
C ASP A 71 15.67 -8.18 -9.44
#